data_baa506ada921ce20bedb049cf7bdbf68
#
_entry.id   baa506ada921ce20bedb049cf7bdbf68
#
_cell.length_a   1.000
_cell.length_b   1.000
_cell.length_c   1.000
_cell.angle_alpha   90.00
_cell.angle_beta   90.00
_cell.angle_gamma   90.00
#
_symmetry.space_group_name_H-M   'P 1'
#
loop_
_entity.id
_entity.type
_entity.pdbx_description
1 polymer ?
#
loop_
_entity_poly.entity_id
_entity_poly.type
_entity_poly.pdbx_seq_one_letter_code
_entity_poly.pdbx_strand_id
1 'polypeptide(L)'
;MTATQVGTPLSSAIVKVEKLSKTFGNLKAVDNVSFEIKEGEIFGLLGPNGAGKTTTINMLTTLLKPTSGDAKVCGFNILKQANEVRRNVGVVPQEYTADEDMTGKNNILLCADLYGIPRSDSKPHAEELLKLVELQDAANKKVSTYSGGMRRRLELACGLINYPRLLFLDEPTLGLDVQTRTAVWKYIKTLKEEYRMTLLMTTHYLEEADSLCDRIAIIDHGHIIKIGSPEELKESVGGDVIVVVIKEMEPDISSDIAQIKLVKDVKKNNNTYRIKAELGEEASPQITDLIRSKGLHVTRVSLTKPTLDEAYLEFTGRNLREEEVDKLQMFRQRATIRRARARS
;
A
#
# COMPACT_ATOMS: atom_id res chain seq x y z
N MET A 1 11.61 37.89 -14.28
CA MET A 1 10.63 38.67 -13.51
C MET A 1 9.41 37.74 -13.34
N THR A 2 8.94 37.30 -12.26
CA THR A 2 9.17 37.48 -10.82
C THR A 2 8.63 36.21 -10.14
N ALA A 3 9.46 35.57 -9.35
CA ALA A 3 8.99 34.62 -8.37
C ALA A 3 8.12 35.38 -7.38
N THR A 4 6.94 34.91 -7.12
CA THR A 4 6.26 35.05 -5.83
C THR A 4 4.93 34.28 -5.89
N GLN A 5 4.92 33.03 -5.46
CA GLN A 5 3.77 32.49 -4.73
C GLN A 5 4.30 31.82 -3.49
N VAL A 6 4.32 32.64 -2.45
CA VAL A 6 4.55 32.27 -1.06
C VAL A 6 3.44 31.33 -0.61
N GLY A 7 3.85 30.26 0.00
CA GLY A 7 3.14 29.29 0.80
C GLY A 7 1.70 29.56 1.18
N THR A 8 0.81 28.78 0.59
CA THR A 8 -0.44 28.41 1.26
C THR A 8 -0.13 27.24 2.21
N PRO A 9 -0.65 27.22 3.44
CA PRO A 9 -0.33 26.16 4.39
C PRO A 9 -0.77 24.79 3.84
N LEU A 10 0.10 23.80 3.94
CA LEU A 10 -0.09 22.37 3.64
C LEU A 10 -1.20 21.76 4.52
N SER A 11 -2.47 22.13 4.32
CA SER A 11 -3.56 21.62 5.15
C SER A 11 -4.91 21.47 4.44
N SER A 12 -4.96 21.57 3.11
CA SER A 12 -6.20 21.26 2.40
C SER A 12 -6.18 19.80 1.92
N ALA A 13 -7.22 19.05 2.28
CA ALA A 13 -7.40 17.70 1.78
C ALA A 13 -7.62 17.74 0.25
N ILE A 14 -6.73 17.10 -0.52
CA ILE A 14 -6.88 16.94 -1.97
C ILE A 14 -7.95 15.92 -2.32
N VAL A 15 -8.16 14.91 -1.44
CA VAL A 15 -9.28 13.97 -1.51
C VAL A 15 -10.04 14.02 -0.20
N LYS A 16 -11.36 14.11 -0.30
CA LYS A 16 -12.27 14.00 0.82
C LYS A 16 -13.37 13.02 0.50
N VAL A 17 -13.50 11.96 1.29
CA VAL A 17 -14.48 10.88 1.11
C VAL A 17 -15.40 10.86 2.32
N GLU A 18 -16.73 10.90 2.07
CA GLU A 18 -17.73 10.96 3.10
C GLU A 18 -18.77 9.84 2.90
N LYS A 19 -18.74 8.84 3.76
CA LYS A 19 -19.69 7.72 3.82
C LYS A 19 -19.91 7.05 2.45
N LEU A 20 -18.83 6.91 1.68
CA LEU A 20 -18.88 6.37 0.32
C LEU A 20 -19.20 4.88 0.36
N SER A 21 -20.18 4.44 -0.44
CA SER A 21 -20.61 3.04 -0.49
C SER A 21 -20.85 2.58 -1.92
N LYS A 22 -20.57 1.29 -2.16
CA LYS A 22 -20.87 0.61 -3.42
C LYS A 22 -21.43 -0.78 -3.19
N THR A 23 -22.60 -1.02 -3.76
CA THR A 23 -23.27 -2.32 -3.74
C THR A 23 -23.43 -2.84 -5.16
N PHE A 24 -23.14 -4.13 -5.38
CA PHE A 24 -23.36 -4.88 -6.62
C PHE A 24 -24.34 -6.02 -6.32
N GLY A 25 -25.59 -5.88 -6.75
CA GLY A 25 -26.65 -6.80 -6.33
C GLY A 25 -26.75 -6.88 -4.80
N ASN A 26 -26.48 -8.04 -4.22
CA ASN A 26 -26.48 -8.26 -2.77
C ASN A 26 -25.10 -8.06 -2.11
N LEU A 27 -24.04 -7.84 -2.90
CA LEU A 27 -22.67 -7.67 -2.38
C LEU A 27 -22.39 -6.20 -2.12
N LYS A 28 -22.13 -5.85 -0.87
CA LYS A 28 -21.66 -4.54 -0.47
C LYS A 28 -20.13 -4.53 -0.54
N ALA A 29 -19.60 -4.10 -1.69
CA ALA A 29 -18.15 -4.12 -1.95
C ALA A 29 -17.39 -3.00 -1.21
N VAL A 30 -18.04 -1.86 -0.97
CA VAL A 30 -17.54 -0.74 -0.14
C VAL A 30 -18.71 -0.28 0.70
N ASP A 31 -18.50 -0.15 2.00
CA ASP A 31 -19.53 0.17 2.97
C ASP A 31 -19.14 1.35 3.86
N ASN A 32 -19.74 2.50 3.57
CA ASN A 32 -19.69 3.70 4.41
C ASN A 32 -18.27 4.18 4.76
N VAL A 33 -17.34 4.10 3.79
CA VAL A 33 -15.94 4.52 4.01
C VAL A 33 -15.82 6.04 4.03
N SER A 34 -14.99 6.55 4.95
CA SER A 34 -14.71 7.97 5.09
C SER A 34 -13.22 8.16 5.38
N PHE A 35 -12.54 9.01 4.63
CA PHE A 35 -11.15 9.38 4.83
C PHE A 35 -10.79 10.64 4.06
N GLU A 36 -9.65 11.21 4.39
CA GLU A 36 -9.08 12.37 3.72
C GLU A 36 -7.62 12.10 3.35
N ILE A 37 -7.19 12.62 2.20
CA ILE A 37 -5.80 12.59 1.74
C ILE A 37 -5.30 14.03 1.69
N LYS A 38 -4.12 14.26 2.28
CA LYS A 38 -3.46 15.57 2.28
C LYS A 38 -2.64 15.75 1.00
N GLU A 39 -2.45 17.00 0.57
CA GLU A 39 -1.56 17.30 -0.56
C GLU A 39 -0.11 16.88 -0.24
N GLY A 40 0.55 16.21 -1.19
CA GLY A 40 1.95 15.78 -1.10
C GLY A 40 2.19 14.49 -0.29
N GLU A 41 1.13 13.79 0.19
CA GLU A 41 1.30 12.49 0.86
C GLU A 41 1.13 11.30 -0.09
N ILE A 42 1.76 10.19 0.26
CA ILE A 42 1.43 8.86 -0.26
C ILE A 42 0.45 8.22 0.72
N PHE A 43 -0.79 8.04 0.27
CA PHE A 43 -1.85 7.39 1.05
C PHE A 43 -2.08 5.97 0.54
N GLY A 44 -1.95 4.97 1.43
CA GLY A 44 -2.13 3.56 1.10
C GLY A 44 -3.52 3.03 1.51
N LEU A 45 -4.20 2.33 0.61
CA LEU A 45 -5.32 1.44 0.95
C LEU A 45 -4.77 0.02 1.06
N LEU A 46 -4.56 -0.47 2.27
CA LEU A 46 -4.02 -1.80 2.57
C LEU A 46 -5.12 -2.78 2.91
N GLY A 47 -5.15 -3.93 2.25
CA GLY A 47 -6.12 -4.97 2.57
C GLY A 47 -6.09 -6.13 1.59
N PRO A 48 -6.81 -7.24 1.88
CA PRO A 48 -6.80 -8.44 1.06
C PRO A 48 -7.54 -8.23 -0.27
N ASN A 49 -7.40 -9.21 -1.15
CA ASN A 49 -8.15 -9.23 -2.41
C ASN A 49 -9.66 -9.36 -2.15
N GLY A 50 -10.43 -8.41 -2.72
CA GLY A 50 -11.87 -8.29 -2.49
C GLY A 50 -12.27 -7.39 -1.31
N ALA A 51 -11.31 -6.74 -0.64
CA ALA A 51 -11.61 -5.80 0.46
C ALA A 51 -12.27 -4.48 0.00
N GLY A 52 -12.35 -4.22 -1.31
CA GLY A 52 -12.96 -2.99 -1.85
C GLY A 52 -11.99 -1.94 -2.35
N LYS A 53 -10.68 -2.21 -2.37
CA LYS A 53 -9.61 -1.26 -2.78
C LYS A 53 -9.81 -0.70 -4.19
N THR A 54 -9.78 -1.56 -5.21
CA THR A 54 -10.00 -1.19 -6.62
C THR A 54 -11.38 -0.55 -6.83
N THR A 55 -12.42 -1.03 -6.14
CA THR A 55 -13.76 -0.43 -6.20
C THR A 55 -13.74 1.01 -5.69
N THR A 56 -13.00 1.28 -4.63
CA THR A 56 -12.84 2.63 -4.08
C THR A 56 -12.09 3.54 -5.06
N ILE A 57 -10.96 3.09 -5.64
CA ILE A 57 -10.25 3.83 -6.69
C ILE A 57 -11.20 4.13 -7.87
N ASN A 58 -11.93 3.13 -8.36
CA ASN A 58 -12.83 3.31 -9.50
C ASN A 58 -13.95 4.33 -9.24
N MET A 59 -14.42 4.44 -8.00
CA MET A 59 -15.38 5.49 -7.64
C MET A 59 -14.72 6.88 -7.62
N LEU A 60 -13.52 7.00 -7.04
CA LEU A 60 -12.80 8.28 -6.93
C LEU A 60 -12.31 8.78 -8.29
N THR A 61 -11.93 7.88 -9.20
CA THR A 61 -11.54 8.21 -10.59
C THR A 61 -12.74 8.38 -11.53
N THR A 62 -13.96 8.30 -11.00
CA THR A 62 -15.23 8.44 -11.75
C THR A 62 -15.52 7.35 -12.77
N LEU A 63 -14.79 6.24 -12.74
CA LEU A 63 -15.07 5.06 -13.59
C LEU A 63 -16.32 4.31 -13.11
N LEU A 64 -16.63 4.41 -11.81
CA LEU A 64 -17.76 3.73 -11.18
C LEU A 64 -18.57 4.74 -10.35
N LYS A 65 -19.89 4.77 -10.54
CA LYS A 65 -20.76 5.59 -9.69
C LYS A 65 -20.95 4.91 -8.33
N PRO A 66 -20.79 5.63 -7.20
CA PRO A 66 -21.16 5.11 -5.88
C PRO A 66 -22.67 4.84 -5.79
N THR A 67 -23.06 3.95 -4.89
CA THR A 67 -24.45 3.69 -4.54
C THR A 67 -24.98 4.76 -3.58
N SER A 68 -24.11 5.21 -2.65
CA SER A 68 -24.40 6.31 -1.71
C SER A 68 -23.12 6.96 -1.22
N GLY A 69 -23.25 8.07 -0.48
CA GLY A 69 -22.13 8.87 -0.03
C GLY A 69 -21.64 9.84 -1.08
N ASP A 70 -20.59 10.58 -0.75
CA ASP A 70 -20.01 11.60 -1.63
C ASP A 70 -18.50 11.63 -1.51
N ALA A 71 -17.83 12.16 -2.54
CA ALA A 71 -16.40 12.43 -2.48
C ALA A 71 -16.03 13.65 -3.35
N LYS A 72 -14.97 14.33 -2.91
CA LYS A 72 -14.30 15.36 -3.69
C LYS A 72 -12.85 14.94 -3.95
N VAL A 73 -12.41 15.11 -5.19
CA VAL A 73 -11.05 14.83 -5.65
C VAL A 73 -10.51 16.08 -6.32
N CYS A 74 -9.37 16.58 -5.90
CA CYS A 74 -8.78 17.84 -6.34
C CYS A 74 -9.74 19.04 -6.22
N GLY A 75 -10.66 19.00 -5.24
CA GLY A 75 -11.70 20.01 -5.03
C GLY A 75 -12.99 19.78 -5.81
N PHE A 76 -13.03 18.85 -6.76
CA PHE A 76 -14.17 18.57 -7.64
C PHE A 76 -14.99 17.38 -7.14
N ASN A 77 -16.32 17.50 -7.22
CA ASN A 77 -17.22 16.41 -6.83
C ASN A 77 -17.23 15.30 -7.88
N ILE A 78 -17.05 14.05 -7.47
CA ILE A 78 -16.93 12.88 -8.35
C ILE A 78 -18.19 12.59 -9.19
N LEU A 79 -19.38 13.02 -8.76
CA LEU A 79 -20.62 12.80 -9.47
C LEU A 79 -21.02 13.98 -10.38
N LYS A 80 -20.81 15.20 -9.87
CA LYS A 80 -21.28 16.42 -10.55
C LYS A 80 -20.24 17.01 -11.51
N GLN A 81 -18.95 16.76 -11.23
CA GLN A 81 -17.82 17.38 -11.92
C GLN A 81 -16.81 16.30 -12.39
N ALA A 82 -17.31 15.16 -12.87
CA ALA A 82 -16.49 14.02 -13.25
C ALA A 82 -15.40 14.35 -14.30
N ASN A 83 -15.70 15.23 -15.25
CA ASN A 83 -14.71 15.65 -16.25
C ASN A 83 -13.55 16.45 -15.63
N GLU A 84 -13.86 17.31 -14.65
CA GLU A 84 -12.81 18.07 -13.96
C GLU A 84 -11.96 17.15 -13.08
N VAL A 85 -12.57 16.14 -12.42
CA VAL A 85 -11.80 15.11 -11.72
C VAL A 85 -10.82 14.45 -12.69
N ARG A 86 -11.31 13.91 -13.82
CA ARG A 86 -10.46 13.19 -14.79
C ARG A 86 -9.32 14.02 -15.35
N ARG A 87 -9.49 15.33 -15.52
CA ARG A 87 -8.43 16.23 -16.00
C ARG A 87 -7.31 16.44 -14.98
N ASN A 88 -7.61 16.27 -13.69
CA ASN A 88 -6.68 16.55 -12.60
C ASN A 88 -6.03 15.29 -12.02
N VAL A 89 -6.42 14.09 -12.47
CA VAL A 89 -5.90 12.82 -11.95
C VAL A 89 -5.21 12.01 -13.02
N GLY A 90 -4.18 11.26 -12.61
CA GLY A 90 -3.60 10.17 -13.38
C GLY A 90 -4.03 8.84 -12.78
N VAL A 91 -4.07 7.80 -13.58
CA VAL A 91 -4.44 6.45 -13.11
C VAL A 91 -3.49 5.43 -13.71
N VAL A 92 -2.91 4.61 -12.86
CA VAL A 92 -2.15 3.41 -13.24
C VAL A 92 -2.95 2.21 -12.75
N PRO A 93 -3.67 1.52 -13.65
CA PRO A 93 -4.51 0.39 -13.27
C PRO A 93 -3.68 -0.84 -12.90
N GLN A 94 -4.34 -1.82 -12.29
CA GLN A 94 -3.73 -3.09 -11.92
C GLN A 94 -3.27 -3.88 -13.17
N GLU A 95 -4.13 -3.94 -14.19
CA GLU A 95 -3.83 -4.59 -15.48
C GLU A 95 -3.05 -3.65 -16.40
N TYR A 96 -2.25 -4.23 -17.30
CA TYR A 96 -1.56 -3.46 -18.32
C TYR A 96 -2.55 -3.01 -19.39
N THR A 97 -2.52 -1.70 -19.70
CA THR A 97 -3.42 -1.06 -20.68
C THR A 97 -2.70 -0.61 -21.94
N ALA A 98 -1.36 -0.56 -21.92
CA ALA A 98 -0.57 -0.18 -23.06
C ALA A 98 -0.75 -1.17 -24.22
N ASP A 99 -0.94 -0.63 -25.43
CA ASP A 99 -1.05 -1.40 -26.67
C ASP A 99 0.31 -2.06 -26.97
N GLU A 100 0.31 -3.39 -27.03
CA GLU A 100 1.52 -4.19 -27.24
C GLU A 100 2.09 -4.07 -28.67
N ASP A 101 1.27 -3.73 -29.64
CA ASP A 101 1.69 -3.54 -31.04
C ASP A 101 2.27 -2.15 -31.31
N MET A 102 2.04 -1.20 -30.41
CA MET A 102 2.60 0.15 -30.46
C MET A 102 3.97 0.21 -29.75
N THR A 103 4.72 1.27 -30.06
CA THR A 103 5.97 1.57 -29.31
C THR A 103 5.65 2.23 -27.98
N GLY A 104 6.60 2.17 -27.01
CA GLY A 104 6.43 2.84 -25.72
C GLY A 104 6.14 4.33 -25.89
N LYS A 105 6.89 5.03 -26.76
CA LYS A 105 6.65 6.45 -27.05
C LYS A 105 5.25 6.71 -27.61
N ASN A 106 4.78 5.87 -28.52
CA ASN A 106 3.46 6.03 -29.14
C ASN A 106 2.32 5.77 -28.14
N ASN A 107 2.48 4.85 -27.18
CA ASN A 107 1.52 4.64 -26.10
C ASN A 107 1.36 5.91 -25.25
N ILE A 108 2.46 6.54 -24.82
CA ILE A 108 2.40 7.79 -24.05
C ILE A 108 1.72 8.90 -24.87
N LEU A 109 2.05 9.00 -26.16
CA LEU A 109 1.44 10.00 -27.05
C LEU A 109 -0.04 9.73 -27.31
N LEU A 110 -0.47 8.47 -27.36
CA LEU A 110 -1.88 8.08 -27.44
C LEU A 110 -2.64 8.55 -26.18
N CYS A 111 -2.06 8.34 -25.00
CA CYS A 111 -2.64 8.86 -23.77
C CYS A 111 -2.77 10.39 -23.81
N ALA A 112 -1.76 11.11 -24.30
CA ALA A 112 -1.82 12.55 -24.46
C ALA A 112 -2.97 12.99 -25.40
N ASP A 113 -3.15 12.29 -26.52
CA ASP A 113 -4.24 12.57 -27.46
C ASP A 113 -5.62 12.37 -26.82
N LEU A 114 -5.79 11.32 -26.00
CA LEU A 114 -7.03 11.06 -25.25
C LEU A 114 -7.36 12.17 -24.24
N TYR A 115 -6.33 12.82 -23.67
CA TYR A 115 -6.50 14.01 -22.82
C TYR A 115 -6.64 15.31 -23.61
N GLY A 116 -6.50 15.28 -24.96
CA GLY A 116 -6.57 16.47 -25.81
C GLY A 116 -5.34 17.36 -25.70
N ILE A 117 -4.18 16.82 -25.31
CA ILE A 117 -2.93 17.59 -25.19
C ILE A 117 -2.32 17.76 -26.59
N PRO A 118 -2.03 19.02 -27.04
CA PRO A 118 -1.42 19.24 -28.32
C PRO A 118 -0.09 18.53 -28.52
N ARG A 119 0.19 18.07 -29.74
CA ARG A 119 1.45 17.32 -30.03
C ARG A 119 2.71 18.17 -29.85
N SER A 120 2.60 19.50 -29.90
CA SER A 120 3.69 20.41 -29.54
C SER A 120 4.15 20.27 -28.12
N ASP A 121 3.22 20.01 -27.21
CA ASP A 121 3.45 19.96 -25.77
C ASP A 121 3.68 18.52 -25.31
N SER A 122 2.94 17.54 -25.87
CA SER A 122 3.03 16.15 -25.47
C SER A 122 4.31 15.44 -25.92
N LYS A 123 4.91 15.82 -27.08
CA LYS A 123 6.15 15.19 -27.54
C LYS A 123 7.33 15.41 -26.60
N PRO A 124 7.71 16.66 -26.23
CA PRO A 124 8.80 16.89 -25.29
C PRO A 124 8.50 16.26 -23.92
N HIS A 125 7.26 16.37 -23.42
CA HIS A 125 6.89 15.77 -22.15
C HIS A 125 6.96 14.23 -22.16
N ALA A 126 6.56 13.57 -23.25
CA ALA A 126 6.73 12.13 -23.39
C ALA A 126 8.21 11.70 -23.34
N GLU A 127 9.12 12.53 -23.90
CA GLU A 127 10.57 12.26 -23.81
C GLU A 127 11.11 12.43 -22.39
N GLU A 128 10.63 13.44 -21.65
CA GLU A 128 10.94 13.63 -20.24
C GLU A 128 10.43 12.45 -19.39
N LEU A 129 9.18 12.01 -19.60
CA LEU A 129 8.61 10.87 -18.89
C LEU A 129 9.34 9.57 -19.20
N LEU A 130 9.70 9.32 -20.48
CA LEU A 130 10.51 8.16 -20.86
C LEU A 130 11.87 8.16 -20.15
N LYS A 131 12.48 9.32 -19.98
CA LYS A 131 13.75 9.49 -19.23
C LYS A 131 13.51 9.25 -17.74
N LEU A 132 12.45 9.82 -17.16
CA LEU A 132 12.08 9.65 -15.75
C LEU A 132 11.94 8.15 -15.39
N VAL A 133 11.27 7.37 -16.26
CA VAL A 133 11.06 5.94 -16.03
C VAL A 133 12.15 5.04 -16.65
N GLU A 134 13.28 5.60 -17.09
CA GLU A 134 14.43 4.89 -17.68
C GLU A 134 14.04 3.97 -18.85
N LEU A 135 13.20 4.47 -19.75
CA LEU A 135 12.76 3.76 -20.97
C LEU A 135 13.16 4.46 -22.27
N GLN A 136 14.06 5.47 -22.23
CA GLN A 136 14.49 6.22 -23.40
C GLN A 136 15.10 5.32 -24.49
N ASP A 137 15.92 4.32 -24.13
CA ASP A 137 16.58 3.40 -25.06
C ASP A 137 15.63 2.37 -25.68
N ALA A 138 14.48 2.19 -25.05
CA ALA A 138 13.42 1.31 -25.51
C ALA A 138 12.22 2.04 -26.12
N ALA A 139 12.23 3.38 -26.12
CA ALA A 139 11.09 4.23 -26.51
C ALA A 139 10.46 3.86 -27.86
N ASN A 140 11.28 3.46 -28.83
CA ASN A 140 10.87 3.13 -30.19
C ASN A 140 10.69 1.60 -30.41
N LYS A 141 10.86 0.77 -29.38
CA LYS A 141 10.59 -0.68 -29.45
C LYS A 141 9.11 -0.93 -29.16
N LYS A 142 8.54 -1.98 -29.77
CA LYS A 142 7.17 -2.42 -29.47
C LYS A 142 7.05 -2.87 -28.03
N VAL A 143 5.93 -2.55 -27.38
CA VAL A 143 5.65 -2.91 -25.97
C VAL A 143 5.55 -4.43 -25.79
N SER A 144 5.18 -5.19 -26.84
CA SER A 144 5.24 -6.66 -26.83
C SER A 144 6.63 -7.22 -26.47
N THR A 145 7.71 -6.45 -26.70
CA THR A 145 9.09 -6.84 -26.37
C THR A 145 9.54 -6.41 -24.97
N TYR A 146 8.68 -5.69 -24.23
CA TYR A 146 9.02 -5.18 -22.91
C TYR A 146 8.91 -6.27 -21.83
N SER A 147 9.81 -6.23 -20.84
CA SER A 147 9.63 -7.01 -19.60
C SER A 147 8.45 -6.48 -18.78
N GLY A 148 7.95 -7.27 -17.82
CA GLY A 148 6.88 -6.82 -16.93
C GLY A 148 7.20 -5.51 -16.21
N GLY A 149 8.44 -5.36 -15.74
CA GLY A 149 8.90 -4.10 -15.13
C GLY A 149 8.95 -2.92 -16.10
N MET A 150 9.35 -3.14 -17.34
CA MET A 150 9.31 -2.09 -18.37
C MET A 150 7.88 -1.69 -18.70
N ARG A 151 6.95 -2.63 -18.78
CA ARG A 151 5.51 -2.36 -18.98
C ARG A 151 4.95 -1.53 -17.82
N ARG A 152 5.24 -1.91 -16.57
CA ARG A 152 4.77 -1.15 -15.41
C ARG A 152 5.33 0.29 -15.37
N ARG A 153 6.59 0.48 -15.72
CA ARG A 153 7.21 1.80 -15.85
C ARG A 153 6.58 2.64 -16.97
N LEU A 154 6.19 2.00 -18.08
CA LEU A 154 5.45 2.67 -19.15
C LEU A 154 4.06 3.12 -18.67
N GLU A 155 3.32 2.27 -17.94
CA GLU A 155 2.02 2.65 -17.36
C GLU A 155 2.14 3.86 -16.42
N LEU A 156 3.21 3.94 -15.62
CA LEU A 156 3.49 5.13 -14.80
C LEU A 156 3.67 6.37 -15.67
N ALA A 157 4.44 6.27 -16.76
CA ALA A 157 4.63 7.39 -17.68
C ALA A 157 3.31 7.81 -18.37
N CYS A 158 2.48 6.84 -18.77
CA CYS A 158 1.15 7.12 -19.32
C CYS A 158 0.23 7.83 -18.31
N GLY A 159 0.27 7.40 -17.04
CA GLY A 159 -0.51 8.02 -15.98
C GLY A 159 -0.08 9.45 -15.60
N LEU A 160 1.12 9.88 -16.04
CA LEU A 160 1.68 11.19 -15.72
C LEU A 160 1.55 12.21 -16.86
N ILE A 161 1.14 11.79 -18.06
CA ILE A 161 1.19 12.62 -19.28
C ILE A 161 0.32 13.88 -19.20
N ASN A 162 -0.74 13.87 -18.41
CA ASN A 162 -1.66 15.00 -18.23
C ASN A 162 -1.30 15.94 -17.07
N TYR A 163 -0.08 15.81 -16.49
CA TYR A 163 0.38 16.59 -15.31
C TYR A 163 -0.60 16.52 -14.14
N PRO A 164 -0.94 15.32 -13.66
CA PRO A 164 -1.96 15.17 -12.64
C PRO A 164 -1.54 15.78 -11.30
N ARG A 165 -2.51 16.31 -10.55
CA ARG A 165 -2.31 16.73 -9.15
C ARG A 165 -2.33 15.53 -8.18
N LEU A 166 -2.99 14.44 -8.58
CA LEU A 166 -3.13 13.21 -7.82
C LEU A 166 -2.98 12.01 -8.74
N LEU A 167 -2.09 11.10 -8.39
CA LEU A 167 -1.88 9.85 -9.11
C LEU A 167 -2.48 8.66 -8.32
N PHE A 168 -3.36 7.92 -8.96
CA PHE A 168 -3.89 6.66 -8.45
C PHE A 168 -3.07 5.49 -8.96
N LEU A 169 -2.64 4.61 -8.06
CA LEU A 169 -1.87 3.41 -8.35
C LEU A 169 -2.62 2.19 -7.82
N ASP A 170 -3.21 1.39 -8.69
CA ASP A 170 -3.91 0.18 -8.27
C ASP A 170 -2.96 -1.03 -8.33
N GLU A 171 -2.50 -1.48 -7.15
CA GLU A 171 -1.54 -2.58 -6.97
C GLU A 171 -0.30 -2.47 -7.89
N PRO A 172 0.50 -1.39 -7.75
CA PRO A 172 1.52 -1.02 -8.74
C PRO A 172 2.64 -2.05 -8.91
N THR A 173 2.84 -2.95 -7.98
CA THR A 173 3.92 -3.95 -8.01
C THR A 173 3.44 -5.39 -8.06
N LEU A 174 2.14 -5.60 -8.30
CA LEU A 174 1.56 -6.94 -8.39
C LEU A 174 2.24 -7.76 -9.48
N GLY A 175 2.65 -8.99 -9.12
CA GLY A 175 3.26 -9.93 -10.05
C GLY A 175 4.69 -9.62 -10.47
N LEU A 176 5.33 -8.59 -9.90
CA LEU A 176 6.73 -8.27 -10.15
C LEU A 176 7.64 -9.03 -9.17
N ASP A 177 8.82 -9.39 -9.65
CA ASP A 177 9.90 -9.91 -8.80
C ASP A 177 10.42 -8.83 -7.85
N VAL A 178 11.17 -9.24 -6.83
CA VAL A 178 11.65 -8.35 -5.75
C VAL A 178 12.50 -7.19 -6.31
N GLN A 179 13.38 -7.46 -7.27
CA GLN A 179 14.28 -6.44 -7.83
C GLN A 179 13.49 -5.40 -8.62
N THR A 180 12.57 -5.84 -9.47
CA THR A 180 11.68 -4.97 -10.25
C THR A 180 10.75 -4.16 -9.36
N ARG A 181 10.21 -4.77 -8.28
CA ARG A 181 9.39 -4.09 -7.27
C ARG A 181 10.15 -2.94 -6.62
N THR A 182 11.38 -3.17 -6.18
CA THR A 182 12.23 -2.14 -5.57
C THR A 182 12.50 -0.98 -6.54
N ALA A 183 12.67 -1.27 -7.82
CA ALA A 183 12.83 -0.23 -8.84
C ALA A 183 11.55 0.63 -8.96
N VAL A 184 10.35 0.02 -8.99
CA VAL A 184 9.08 0.76 -9.03
C VAL A 184 8.90 1.62 -7.77
N TRP A 185 9.26 1.10 -6.59
CA TRP A 185 9.22 1.88 -5.34
C TRP A 185 10.10 3.13 -5.39
N LYS A 186 11.29 3.02 -5.99
CA LYS A 186 12.18 4.17 -6.19
C LYS A 186 11.49 5.26 -7.02
N TYR A 187 10.81 4.90 -8.13
CA TYR A 187 10.07 5.87 -8.94
C TYR A 187 8.93 6.53 -8.17
N ILE A 188 8.16 5.74 -7.39
CA ILE A 188 7.08 6.27 -6.56
C ILE A 188 7.63 7.29 -5.54
N LYS A 189 8.76 6.98 -4.89
CA LYS A 189 9.43 7.91 -3.97
C LYS A 189 9.91 9.17 -4.68
N THR A 190 10.55 9.03 -5.84
CA THR A 190 10.97 10.19 -6.66
C THR A 190 9.79 11.09 -7.01
N LEU A 191 8.64 10.53 -7.41
CA LEU A 191 7.44 11.33 -7.70
C LEU A 191 6.98 12.15 -6.49
N LYS A 192 7.04 11.57 -5.30
CA LYS A 192 6.71 12.29 -4.06
C LYS A 192 7.75 13.36 -3.71
N GLU A 193 9.02 12.99 -3.65
CA GLU A 193 10.09 13.81 -3.09
C GLU A 193 10.49 14.96 -4.01
N GLU A 194 10.68 14.68 -5.31
CA GLU A 194 11.14 15.66 -6.29
C GLU A 194 9.99 16.45 -6.91
N TYR A 195 8.84 15.80 -7.17
CA TYR A 195 7.70 16.43 -7.83
C TYR A 195 6.59 16.84 -6.87
N ARG A 196 6.74 16.55 -5.57
CA ARG A 196 5.73 16.83 -4.52
C ARG A 196 4.34 16.31 -4.87
N MET A 197 4.31 15.19 -5.60
CA MET A 197 3.07 14.61 -6.09
C MET A 197 2.30 13.94 -4.95
N THR A 198 0.98 14.08 -4.97
CA THR A 198 0.12 13.29 -4.10
C THR A 198 -0.20 11.96 -4.76
N LEU A 199 -0.12 10.87 -4.01
CA LEU A 199 -0.42 9.53 -4.51
C LEU A 199 -1.44 8.83 -3.62
N LEU A 200 -2.39 8.13 -4.25
CA LEU A 200 -3.21 7.12 -3.58
C LEU A 200 -2.87 5.77 -4.20
N MET A 201 -2.37 4.85 -3.38
CA MET A 201 -2.04 3.51 -3.86
C MET A 201 -2.84 2.44 -3.12
N THR A 202 -3.16 1.36 -3.82
CA THR A 202 -3.67 0.15 -3.19
C THR A 202 -2.58 -0.91 -3.15
N THR A 203 -2.58 -1.69 -2.11
CA THR A 203 -1.68 -2.83 -1.99
C THR A 203 -2.25 -3.88 -1.01
N HIS A 204 -1.81 -5.11 -1.17
CA HIS A 204 -1.95 -6.17 -0.17
C HIS A 204 -0.57 -6.57 0.40
N TYR A 205 0.52 -5.92 -0.04
CA TYR A 205 1.87 -6.12 0.49
C TYR A 205 2.14 -5.16 1.64
N LEU A 206 2.27 -5.70 2.85
CA LEU A 206 2.55 -4.92 4.07
C LEU A 206 3.90 -4.19 3.99
N GLU A 207 4.92 -4.83 3.40
CA GLU A 207 6.24 -4.23 3.20
C GLU A 207 6.18 -3.00 2.26
N GLU A 208 5.32 -3.04 1.24
CA GLU A 208 5.12 -1.91 0.33
C GLU A 208 4.45 -0.75 1.03
N ALA A 209 3.37 -1.03 1.79
CA ALA A 209 2.68 -0.02 2.57
C ALA A 209 3.60 0.63 3.61
N ASP A 210 4.38 -0.18 4.33
CA ASP A 210 5.35 0.28 5.35
C ASP A 210 6.47 1.14 4.76
N SER A 211 6.96 0.79 3.55
CA SER A 211 8.09 1.47 2.93
C SER A 211 7.74 2.76 2.20
N LEU A 212 6.51 2.88 1.69
CA LEU A 212 6.12 3.95 0.77
C LEU A 212 5.12 4.94 1.37
N CYS A 213 4.19 4.48 2.20
CA CYS A 213 3.06 5.30 2.59
C CYS A 213 3.37 6.20 3.80
N ASP A 214 2.91 7.43 3.74
CA ASP A 214 2.91 8.32 4.90
C ASP A 214 1.77 7.98 5.86
N ARG A 215 0.63 7.58 5.28
CA ARG A 215 -0.54 7.10 6.02
C ARG A 215 -1.17 5.93 5.28
N ILE A 216 -1.70 5.01 6.06
CA ILE A 216 -2.33 3.78 5.59
C ILE A 216 -3.74 3.71 6.15
N ALA A 217 -4.72 3.45 5.29
CA ALA A 217 -6.03 2.98 5.69
C ALA A 217 -6.10 1.46 5.51
N ILE A 218 -6.25 0.74 6.60
CA ILE A 218 -6.52 -0.70 6.58
C ILE A 218 -7.99 -0.90 6.22
N ILE A 219 -8.23 -1.57 5.11
CA ILE A 219 -9.59 -1.87 4.62
C ILE A 219 -9.82 -3.38 4.59
N ASP A 220 -10.94 -3.81 5.19
CA ASP A 220 -11.38 -5.21 5.16
C ASP A 220 -12.90 -5.27 5.00
N HIS A 221 -13.39 -6.22 4.18
CA HIS A 221 -14.84 -6.42 3.88
C HIS A 221 -15.58 -5.11 3.54
N GLY A 222 -14.94 -4.20 2.82
CA GLY A 222 -15.53 -2.92 2.42
C GLY A 222 -15.52 -1.82 3.47
N HIS A 223 -14.96 -2.07 4.66
CA HIS A 223 -14.88 -1.10 5.77
C HIS A 223 -13.46 -0.66 6.03
N ILE A 224 -13.26 0.60 6.36
CA ILE A 224 -11.99 1.07 6.92
C ILE A 224 -11.96 0.70 8.40
N ILE A 225 -10.98 -0.10 8.77
CA ILE A 225 -10.77 -0.58 10.14
C ILE A 225 -9.97 0.43 10.96
N LYS A 226 -8.86 0.93 10.38
CA LYS A 226 -7.94 1.86 11.04
C LYS A 226 -7.24 2.74 10.02
N ILE A 227 -6.91 3.98 10.40
CA ILE A 227 -6.05 4.88 9.63
C ILE A 227 -4.96 5.40 10.54
N GLY A 228 -3.73 5.44 10.06
CA GLY A 228 -2.58 6.00 10.77
C GLY A 228 -1.33 5.97 9.91
N SER A 229 -0.23 6.57 10.40
CA SER A 229 1.08 6.32 9.81
C SER A 229 1.51 4.87 10.07
N PRO A 230 2.46 4.32 9.30
CA PRO A 230 3.00 2.99 9.59
C PRO A 230 3.46 2.86 11.04
N GLU A 231 4.10 3.89 11.58
CA GLU A 231 4.58 3.94 12.96
C GLU A 231 3.42 3.92 13.97
N GLU A 232 2.42 4.79 13.80
CA GLU A 232 1.22 4.84 14.65
C GLU A 232 0.47 3.51 14.66
N LEU A 233 0.37 2.84 13.49
CA LEU A 233 -0.28 1.54 13.39
C LEU A 233 0.51 0.46 14.13
N LYS A 234 1.83 0.43 13.99
CA LYS A 234 2.72 -0.49 14.71
C LYS A 234 2.67 -0.27 16.23
N GLU A 235 2.77 0.96 16.68
CA GLU A 235 2.72 1.32 18.10
C GLU A 235 1.38 0.97 18.75
N SER A 236 0.26 1.07 18.01
CA SER A 236 -1.07 0.78 18.55
C SER A 236 -1.29 -0.70 18.91
N VAL A 237 -0.44 -1.61 18.44
CA VAL A 237 -0.49 -3.06 18.75
C VAL A 237 0.13 -3.40 20.10
N GLY A 238 0.74 -2.40 20.75
CA GLY A 238 1.06 -2.51 22.16
C GLY A 238 2.47 -2.95 22.51
N GLY A 239 3.47 -2.21 22.10
CA GLY A 239 4.83 -2.28 22.64
C GLY A 239 5.77 -3.23 21.91
N ASP A 240 7.05 -3.09 22.23
CA ASP A 240 8.12 -3.89 21.67
C ASP A 240 8.02 -5.36 22.11
N VAL A 241 8.45 -6.26 21.26
CA VAL A 241 8.52 -7.70 21.59
C VAL A 241 9.96 -8.08 21.93
N ILE A 242 10.18 -8.46 23.18
CA ILE A 242 11.45 -8.97 23.66
C ILE A 242 11.36 -10.51 23.66
N VAL A 243 12.26 -11.15 22.92
CA VAL A 243 12.40 -12.62 22.95
C VAL A 243 13.66 -12.95 23.70
N VAL A 244 13.50 -13.63 24.84
CA VAL A 244 14.60 -14.11 25.68
C VAL A 244 14.64 -15.63 25.65
N VAL A 245 15.79 -16.17 25.30
CA VAL A 245 16.05 -17.60 25.38
C VAL A 245 16.99 -17.84 26.55
N ILE A 246 16.58 -18.71 27.50
CA ILE A 246 17.39 -19.13 28.62
C ILE A 246 17.93 -20.54 28.39
N LYS A 247 18.98 -20.91 29.13
CA LYS A 247 19.57 -22.25 29.01
C LYS A 247 18.71 -23.31 29.69
N GLU A 248 18.15 -22.98 30.84
CA GLU A 248 17.34 -23.83 31.67
C GLU A 248 15.87 -23.84 31.25
N MET A 249 15.16 -24.95 31.42
CA MET A 249 13.70 -25.01 31.17
C MET A 249 12.87 -24.68 32.40
N GLU A 250 13.44 -24.85 33.57
CA GLU A 250 12.82 -24.63 34.90
C GLU A 250 13.75 -23.78 35.79
N PRO A 251 13.23 -22.97 36.71
CA PRO A 251 11.81 -22.72 36.98
C PRO A 251 11.14 -21.81 35.93
N ASP A 252 9.79 -21.79 35.89
CA ASP A 252 9.04 -20.82 35.13
C ASP A 252 9.01 -19.46 35.88
N ILE A 253 9.53 -18.43 35.24
CA ILE A 253 9.61 -17.07 35.79
C ILE A 253 8.68 -16.08 35.08
N SER A 254 7.68 -16.56 34.32
CA SER A 254 6.73 -15.72 33.61
C SER A 254 6.02 -14.74 34.53
N SER A 255 5.62 -15.18 35.72
CA SER A 255 4.97 -14.33 36.73
C SER A 255 5.87 -13.25 37.30
N ASP A 256 7.17 -13.55 37.49
CA ASP A 256 8.13 -12.55 37.96
C ASP A 256 8.41 -11.49 36.89
N ILE A 257 8.55 -11.90 35.62
CA ILE A 257 8.72 -10.99 34.48
C ILE A 257 7.51 -10.10 34.32
N ALA A 258 6.29 -10.62 34.48
CA ALA A 258 5.04 -9.87 34.37
C ALA A 258 4.88 -8.75 35.45
N GLN A 259 5.66 -8.81 36.56
CA GLN A 259 5.66 -7.77 37.58
C GLN A 259 6.49 -6.54 37.19
N ILE A 260 7.31 -6.62 36.16
CA ILE A 260 8.08 -5.46 35.66
C ILE A 260 7.09 -4.47 35.06
N LYS A 261 7.10 -3.23 35.56
CA LYS A 261 6.11 -2.17 35.21
C LYS A 261 5.94 -1.93 33.70
N LEU A 262 7.00 -2.12 32.92
CA LEU A 262 6.99 -1.92 31.45
C LEU A 262 6.46 -3.13 30.68
N VAL A 263 6.26 -4.30 31.34
CA VAL A 263 5.81 -5.53 30.70
C VAL A 263 4.28 -5.58 30.67
N LYS A 264 3.73 -5.86 29.50
CA LYS A 264 2.28 -5.98 29.25
C LYS A 264 1.80 -7.43 29.19
N ASP A 265 2.59 -8.31 28.58
CA ASP A 265 2.25 -9.73 28.39
C ASP A 265 3.52 -10.58 28.35
N VAL A 266 3.42 -11.81 28.84
CA VAL A 266 4.52 -12.77 28.84
C VAL A 266 3.99 -14.13 28.40
N LYS A 267 4.58 -14.67 27.33
CA LYS A 267 4.29 -16.03 26.84
C LYS A 267 5.56 -16.86 26.89
N LYS A 268 5.51 -18.01 27.58
CA LYS A 268 6.59 -18.99 27.61
C LYS A 268 6.30 -20.13 26.63
N ASN A 269 7.31 -20.51 25.88
CA ASN A 269 7.33 -21.73 25.08
C ASN A 269 8.69 -22.43 25.28
N ASN A 270 8.69 -23.54 26.00
CA ASN A 270 9.91 -24.23 26.45
C ASN A 270 10.84 -23.27 27.22
N ASN A 271 12.04 -23.03 26.69
CA ASN A 271 13.07 -22.17 27.28
C ASN A 271 13.06 -20.74 26.67
N THR A 272 12.03 -20.39 25.92
CA THR A 272 11.90 -19.10 25.24
C THR A 272 10.76 -18.32 25.85
N TYR A 273 11.04 -17.09 26.29
CA TYR A 273 10.07 -16.12 26.75
C TYR A 273 9.85 -15.09 25.65
N ARG A 274 8.59 -14.92 25.23
CA ARG A 274 8.15 -13.83 24.37
C ARG A 274 7.40 -12.82 25.21
N ILE A 275 7.96 -11.63 25.35
CA ILE A 275 7.54 -10.60 26.30
C ILE A 275 7.12 -9.38 25.51
N LYS A 276 5.89 -8.91 25.67
CA LYS A 276 5.45 -7.61 25.17
C LYS A 276 5.75 -6.55 26.22
N ALA A 277 6.48 -5.50 25.85
CA ALA A 277 6.86 -4.40 26.74
C ALA A 277 6.56 -3.05 26.10
N GLU A 278 6.19 -2.06 26.90
CA GLU A 278 5.85 -0.70 26.43
C GLU A 278 7.07 0.00 25.82
N LEU A 279 8.24 -0.16 26.44
CA LEU A 279 9.53 0.32 26.00
C LEU A 279 10.54 -0.81 26.11
N GLY A 280 10.76 -1.53 25.01
CA GLY A 280 11.58 -2.74 25.01
C GLY A 280 13.05 -2.48 25.32
N GLU A 281 13.57 -1.33 24.90
CA GLU A 281 14.96 -0.93 25.19
C GLU A 281 15.20 -0.73 26.71
N GLU A 282 14.19 -0.21 27.43
CA GLU A 282 14.25 -0.04 28.87
C GLU A 282 13.88 -1.31 29.65
N ALA A 283 12.96 -2.11 29.13
CA ALA A 283 12.51 -3.33 29.77
C ALA A 283 13.54 -4.47 29.65
N SER A 284 14.26 -4.54 28.52
CA SER A 284 15.19 -5.63 28.22
C SER A 284 16.33 -5.79 29.27
N PRO A 285 17.01 -4.72 29.73
CA PRO A 285 17.97 -4.82 30.82
C PRO A 285 17.33 -5.32 32.12
N GLN A 286 16.16 -4.81 32.51
CA GLN A 286 15.47 -5.19 33.74
C GLN A 286 15.07 -6.66 33.73
N ILE A 287 14.58 -7.16 32.60
CA ILE A 287 14.23 -8.58 32.39
C ILE A 287 15.50 -9.44 32.50
N THR A 288 16.58 -9.02 31.86
CA THR A 288 17.85 -9.75 31.87
C THR A 288 18.44 -9.84 33.29
N ASP A 289 18.39 -8.76 34.05
CA ASP A 289 18.87 -8.72 35.43
C ASP A 289 18.00 -9.56 36.38
N LEU A 290 16.67 -9.53 36.17
CA LEU A 290 15.76 -10.41 36.90
C LEU A 290 16.09 -11.89 36.65
N ILE A 291 16.28 -12.29 35.39
CA ILE A 291 16.63 -13.68 35.03
C ILE A 291 17.95 -14.10 35.71
N ARG A 292 18.97 -13.24 35.68
CA ARG A 292 20.25 -13.48 36.32
C ARG A 292 20.13 -13.58 37.85
N SER A 293 19.31 -12.75 38.47
CA SER A 293 19.08 -12.77 39.92
C SER A 293 18.44 -14.07 40.40
N LYS A 294 17.69 -14.75 39.52
CA LYS A 294 17.11 -16.08 39.75
C LYS A 294 18.10 -17.23 39.47
N GLY A 295 19.36 -16.95 39.15
CA GLY A 295 20.39 -17.95 38.86
C GLY A 295 20.26 -18.59 37.46
N LEU A 296 19.47 -18.03 36.58
CA LEU A 296 19.26 -18.52 35.21
C LEU A 296 20.20 -17.85 34.20
N HIS A 297 20.56 -18.59 33.14
CA HIS A 297 21.51 -18.11 32.14
C HIS A 297 20.80 -17.72 30.85
N VAL A 298 20.88 -16.45 30.50
CA VAL A 298 20.38 -15.92 29.24
C VAL A 298 21.33 -16.32 28.09
N THR A 299 20.79 -17.04 27.12
CA THR A 299 21.54 -17.49 25.93
C THR A 299 21.37 -16.49 24.76
N ARG A 300 20.20 -15.89 24.67
CA ARG A 300 19.88 -14.94 23.60
C ARG A 300 18.84 -13.94 24.08
N VAL A 301 19.03 -12.68 23.72
CA VAL A 301 18.01 -11.64 23.81
C VAL A 301 17.87 -11.00 22.42
N SER A 302 16.66 -10.87 21.94
CA SER A 302 16.38 -10.10 20.74
C SER A 302 15.18 -9.17 21.01
N LEU A 303 15.34 -7.93 20.63
CA LEU A 303 14.31 -6.91 20.66
C LEU A 303 13.77 -6.74 19.23
N THR A 304 12.47 -6.86 19.07
CA THR A 304 11.79 -6.65 17.80
C THR A 304 10.71 -5.59 18.02
N LYS A 305 10.75 -4.53 17.25
CA LYS A 305 9.64 -3.58 17.21
C LYS A 305 8.44 -4.24 16.53
N PRO A 306 7.20 -3.86 16.89
CA PRO A 306 6.02 -4.37 16.23
C PRO A 306 6.10 -4.15 14.72
N THR A 307 5.69 -5.14 13.96
CA THR A 307 5.62 -5.06 12.51
C THR A 307 4.22 -4.65 12.05
N LEU A 308 4.10 -4.15 10.82
CA LEU A 308 2.80 -3.86 10.24
C LEU A 308 1.97 -5.15 10.04
N ASP A 309 2.62 -6.33 9.89
CA ASP A 309 1.97 -7.64 9.90
C ASP A 309 1.24 -7.91 11.22
N GLU A 310 1.89 -7.64 12.35
CA GLU A 310 1.30 -7.80 13.68
C GLU A 310 0.16 -6.81 13.90
N ALA A 311 0.32 -5.56 13.43
CA ALA A 311 -0.71 -4.55 13.49
C ALA A 311 -1.94 -4.98 12.67
N TYR A 312 -1.72 -5.43 11.45
CA TYR A 312 -2.81 -5.91 10.59
C TYR A 312 -3.55 -7.10 11.22
N LEU A 313 -2.83 -8.08 11.76
CA LEU A 313 -3.42 -9.24 12.45
C LEU A 313 -4.25 -8.83 13.67
N GLU A 314 -3.78 -7.89 14.48
CA GLU A 314 -4.49 -7.40 15.66
C GLU A 314 -5.82 -6.72 15.27
N PHE A 315 -5.80 -5.87 14.21
CA PHE A 315 -6.98 -5.12 13.78
C PHE A 315 -8.02 -5.97 13.04
N THR A 316 -7.59 -6.99 12.29
CA THR A 316 -8.48 -7.77 11.42
C THR A 316 -8.75 -9.18 11.94
N GLY A 317 -7.94 -9.65 12.90
CA GLY A 317 -7.99 -11.02 13.40
C GLY A 317 -7.46 -12.06 12.41
N ARG A 318 -6.82 -11.64 11.29
CA ARG A 318 -6.36 -12.50 10.20
C ARG A 318 -4.98 -12.10 9.70
N ASN A 319 -4.24 -13.07 9.15
CA ASN A 319 -2.95 -12.83 8.53
C ASN A 319 -3.12 -12.72 7.00
N LEU A 320 -2.68 -11.59 6.43
CA LEU A 320 -2.76 -11.35 4.97
C LEU A 320 -2.06 -12.43 4.15
N ARG A 321 -0.92 -12.95 4.65
CA ARG A 321 -0.14 -13.99 3.94
C ARG A 321 -0.86 -15.35 3.92
N GLU A 322 -1.60 -15.71 4.95
CA GLU A 322 -2.35 -16.98 5.02
C GLU A 322 -3.55 -16.97 4.07
N GLU A 323 -4.25 -15.84 3.95
CA GLU A 323 -5.37 -15.71 3.01
C GLU A 323 -4.97 -15.87 1.54
N GLU A 324 -3.75 -15.46 1.16
CA GLU A 324 -3.23 -15.68 -0.20
C GLU A 324 -2.94 -17.14 -0.48
N VAL A 325 -2.34 -17.85 0.47
CA VAL A 325 -2.00 -19.27 0.34
C VAL A 325 -3.27 -20.11 0.22
N ASP A 326 -4.29 -19.84 1.04
CA ASP A 326 -5.57 -20.55 1.01
C ASP A 326 -6.32 -20.33 -0.32
N LYS A 327 -6.36 -19.10 -0.83
CA LYS A 327 -6.98 -18.80 -2.12
C LYS A 327 -6.24 -19.47 -3.29
N LEU A 328 -4.91 -19.48 -3.27
CA LEU A 328 -4.09 -20.18 -4.28
C LEU A 328 -4.32 -21.70 -4.25
N GLN A 329 -4.46 -22.29 -3.07
CA GLN A 329 -4.76 -23.72 -2.90
C GLN A 329 -6.18 -24.04 -3.40
N MET A 330 -7.18 -23.24 -3.05
CA MET A 330 -8.54 -23.38 -3.56
C MET A 330 -8.62 -23.24 -5.09
N PHE A 331 -7.89 -22.28 -5.66
CA PHE A 331 -7.84 -22.09 -7.12
C PHE A 331 -7.20 -23.28 -7.82
N ARG A 332 -6.09 -23.82 -7.28
CA ARG A 332 -5.44 -25.06 -7.79
C ARG A 332 -6.37 -26.27 -7.69
N GLN A 333 -7.07 -26.45 -6.59
CA GLN A 333 -8.05 -27.53 -6.42
C GLN A 333 -9.21 -27.40 -7.43
N ARG A 334 -9.78 -26.21 -7.61
CA ARG A 334 -10.85 -25.97 -8.61
C ARG A 334 -10.38 -26.20 -10.04
N ALA A 335 -9.15 -25.80 -10.38
CA ALA A 335 -8.54 -26.05 -11.70
C ALA A 335 -8.32 -27.54 -11.94
N THR A 336 -7.90 -28.30 -10.92
CA THR A 336 -7.70 -29.75 -10.98
C THR A 336 -9.04 -30.49 -11.17
N ILE A 337 -10.08 -30.09 -10.43
CA ILE A 337 -11.44 -30.66 -10.57
C ILE A 337 -12.03 -30.36 -11.95
N ARG A 338 -11.83 -29.14 -12.48
CA ARG A 338 -12.29 -28.77 -13.83
C ARG A 338 -11.59 -29.58 -14.93
N ARG A 339 -10.27 -29.83 -14.79
CA ARG A 339 -9.49 -30.69 -15.72
C ARG A 339 -9.89 -32.16 -15.62
N ALA A 340 -10.24 -32.65 -14.43
CA ALA A 340 -10.73 -34.01 -14.24
C ALA A 340 -12.12 -34.21 -14.89
N ARG A 341 -13.04 -33.23 -14.75
CA ARG A 341 -14.38 -33.27 -15.39
C ARG A 341 -14.35 -33.07 -16.92
N ALA A 342 -13.31 -32.48 -17.48
CA ALA A 342 -13.15 -32.33 -18.94
C ALA A 342 -12.51 -33.55 -19.60
N ARG A 343 -12.06 -34.54 -18.81
CA ARG A 343 -11.47 -35.81 -19.29
C ARG A 343 -12.36 -37.03 -19.11
N SER A 344 -13.48 -36.86 -18.41
CA SER A 344 -14.58 -37.84 -18.30
C SER A 344 -15.73 -37.45 -19.27
#